data_2d2bf2226d4fa636dabd88aa82c2c309
#
_entry.id   2d2bf2226d4fa636dabd88aa82c2c309
#
_cell.length_a   1.000
_cell.length_b   1.000
_cell.length_c   1.000
_cell.angle_alpha   90.00
_cell.angle_beta   90.00
_cell.angle_gamma   90.00
#
_symmetry.space_group_name_H-M   'P 1'
#
loop_
_entity.id
_entity.type
_entity.pdbx_description
1 polymer ?
#
loop_
_entity_poly.entity_id
_entity_poly.type
_entity_poly.pdbx_seq_one_letter_code
_entity_poly.pdbx_strand_id
1 'polypeptide(L)'
;MDASTSRSRRFFLSRIALCLTVLALVRCAVVPPPATPEEALARTPVSDSNAVVALAESARADTDGGNFIKAAAALERALRIEPRNPRLWHELAQLKFKEGDYAQATSMAARSNTWAGTDKMLRAANWRLIGEARRSLGDETGAHAAFDKADALTR
;
A
#
# COMPACT_ATOMS: atom_id res chain seq x y z
N MET A 1 24.90 -2.20 68.37
CA MET A 1 23.81 -1.32 67.88
C MET A 1 23.99 -1.19 66.40
N ASP A 2 23.21 -1.96 65.56
CA ASP A 2 22.99 -1.67 64.12
C ASP A 2 22.41 -2.90 63.40
N ALA A 3 21.29 -3.47 63.96
CA ALA A 3 20.57 -4.56 63.27
C ALA A 3 19.25 -4.13 62.65
N SER A 4 18.90 -2.83 62.73
CA SER A 4 17.58 -2.32 62.31
C SER A 4 17.52 -1.81 60.86
N THR A 5 18.65 -1.41 60.28
CA THR A 5 18.71 -0.75 59.00
C THR A 5 18.72 -1.72 57.80
N SER A 6 19.10 -2.97 58.02
CA SER A 6 19.21 -4.00 56.96
C SER A 6 17.86 -4.54 56.47
N ARG A 7 16.85 -4.57 57.33
CA ARG A 7 15.56 -5.16 57.03
C ARG A 7 14.68 -4.26 56.15
N SER A 8 14.77 -2.96 56.30
CA SER A 8 14.00 -1.98 55.54
C SER A 8 14.48 -1.90 54.05
N ARG A 9 15.77 -2.05 53.78
CA ARG A 9 16.32 -2.02 52.40
C ARG A 9 15.88 -3.22 51.58
N ARG A 10 15.69 -4.40 52.18
CA ARG A 10 15.27 -5.63 51.46
C ARG A 10 13.81 -5.55 51.03
N PHE A 11 12.94 -4.93 51.80
CA PHE A 11 11.53 -4.72 51.42
C PHE A 11 11.36 -3.66 50.35
N PHE A 12 12.24 -2.61 50.31
CA PHE A 12 12.19 -1.58 49.27
C PHE A 12 12.68 -2.11 47.92
N LEU A 13 13.76 -2.88 47.90
CA LEU A 13 14.29 -3.49 46.67
C LEU A 13 13.32 -4.55 46.08
N SER A 14 12.64 -5.31 46.96
CA SER A 14 11.64 -6.31 46.51
C SER A 14 10.40 -5.66 45.86
N ARG A 15 9.96 -4.50 46.36
CA ARG A 15 8.83 -3.77 45.80
C ARG A 15 9.17 -3.09 44.45
N ILE A 16 10.38 -2.59 44.31
CA ILE A 16 10.87 -2.00 43.06
C ILE A 16 11.05 -3.08 41.99
N ALA A 17 11.56 -4.26 42.33
CA ALA A 17 11.69 -5.39 41.42
C ALA A 17 10.32 -5.89 40.93
N LEU A 18 9.32 -5.92 41.80
CA LEU A 18 7.96 -6.35 41.46
C LEU A 18 7.25 -5.32 40.52
N CYS A 19 7.48 -4.02 40.71
CA CYS A 19 6.93 -3.00 39.83
C CYS A 19 7.57 -3.02 38.44
N LEU A 20 8.86 -3.32 38.34
CA LEU A 20 9.57 -3.41 37.06
C LEU A 20 9.14 -4.64 36.23
N THR A 21 8.76 -5.75 36.88
CA THR A 21 8.28 -6.94 36.16
C THR A 21 6.85 -6.79 35.63
N VAL A 22 5.99 -5.98 36.28
CA VAL A 22 4.64 -5.70 35.81
C VAL A 22 4.61 -4.75 34.62
N LEU A 23 5.58 -3.83 34.52
CA LEU A 23 5.68 -2.89 33.40
C LEU A 23 6.13 -3.56 32.09
N ALA A 24 6.73 -4.74 32.14
CA ALA A 24 7.21 -5.48 30.96
C ALA A 24 6.14 -6.29 30.23
N LEU A 25 4.91 -6.42 30.78
CA LEU A 25 3.86 -7.27 30.23
C LEU A 25 2.73 -6.52 29.50
N VAL A 26 2.72 -5.18 29.53
CA VAL A 26 1.78 -4.40 28.69
C VAL A 26 2.42 -4.15 27.33
N ARG A 27 2.75 -5.21 26.61
CA ARG A 27 2.77 -5.14 25.16
C ARG A 27 1.31 -5.15 24.72
N CYS A 28 0.71 -3.98 24.63
CA CYS A 28 -0.50 -3.81 23.84
C CYS A 28 -0.20 -4.43 22.49
N ALA A 29 -0.80 -5.57 22.18
CA ALA A 29 -0.85 -6.08 20.82
C ALA A 29 -1.66 -5.04 20.03
N VAL A 30 -0.97 -4.06 19.46
CA VAL A 30 -1.55 -3.15 18.46
C VAL A 30 -1.87 -4.07 17.28
N VAL A 31 -3.14 -4.48 17.19
CA VAL A 31 -3.63 -5.16 15.99
C VAL A 31 -3.53 -4.11 14.88
N PRO A 32 -2.65 -4.31 13.87
CA PRO A 32 -2.55 -3.35 12.79
C PRO A 32 -3.92 -3.25 12.10
N PRO A 33 -4.33 -2.05 11.66
CA PRO A 33 -5.56 -1.90 10.90
C PRO A 33 -5.52 -2.82 9.67
N PRO A 34 -6.68 -3.26 9.15
CA PRO A 34 -6.72 -4.06 7.94
C PRO A 34 -6.00 -3.32 6.81
N ALA A 35 -5.14 -4.05 6.07
CA ALA A 35 -4.37 -3.47 4.98
C ALA A 35 -5.30 -2.86 3.92
N THR A 36 -4.95 -1.67 3.43
CA THR A 36 -5.66 -1.08 2.30
C THR A 36 -5.45 -1.94 1.05
N PRO A 37 -6.34 -1.83 0.02
CA PRO A 37 -6.13 -2.53 -1.24
C PRO A 37 -4.74 -2.31 -1.84
N GLU A 38 -4.21 -1.08 -1.77
CA GLU A 38 -2.85 -0.76 -2.22
C GLU A 38 -1.77 -1.50 -1.43
N GLU A 39 -1.85 -1.51 -0.11
CA GLU A 39 -0.89 -2.23 0.74
C GLU A 39 -0.91 -3.74 0.51
N ALA A 40 -2.10 -4.31 0.29
CA ALA A 40 -2.25 -5.72 -0.04
C ALA A 40 -1.62 -6.04 -1.42
N LEU A 41 -1.81 -5.17 -2.41
CA LEU A 41 -1.20 -5.30 -3.73
C LEU A 41 0.32 -5.17 -3.68
N ALA A 42 0.85 -4.24 -2.89
CA ALA A 42 2.30 -4.05 -2.76
C ALA A 42 3.03 -5.30 -2.23
N ARG A 43 2.34 -6.15 -1.47
CA ARG A 43 2.90 -7.40 -0.91
C ARG A 43 2.86 -8.60 -1.86
N THR A 44 2.16 -8.49 -2.99
CA THR A 44 2.01 -9.59 -3.95
C THR A 44 2.91 -9.33 -5.17
N PRO A 45 3.62 -10.33 -5.71
CA PRO A 45 4.39 -10.16 -6.94
C PRO A 45 3.51 -9.69 -8.10
N VAL A 46 4.02 -8.80 -8.92
CA VAL A 46 3.32 -8.27 -10.09
C VAL A 46 3.17 -9.31 -11.19
N SER A 47 4.07 -10.30 -11.23
CA SER A 47 4.15 -11.38 -12.22
C SER A 47 4.97 -12.54 -11.66
N ASP A 48 4.83 -13.73 -12.27
CA ASP A 48 5.71 -14.89 -12.05
C ASP A 48 7.01 -14.78 -12.88
N SER A 49 7.07 -13.87 -13.83
CA SER A 49 8.27 -13.62 -14.65
C SER A 49 9.27 -12.73 -13.92
N ASN A 50 10.45 -13.24 -13.60
CA ASN A 50 11.51 -12.45 -12.97
C ASN A 50 11.89 -11.20 -13.78
N ALA A 51 11.84 -11.28 -15.12
CA ALA A 51 12.11 -10.13 -15.98
C ALA A 51 11.06 -9.04 -15.83
N VAL A 52 9.79 -9.41 -15.74
CA VAL A 52 8.67 -8.46 -15.52
C VAL A 52 8.74 -7.87 -14.11
N VAL A 53 9.02 -8.69 -13.09
CA VAL A 53 9.19 -8.23 -11.71
C VAL A 53 10.31 -7.20 -11.62
N ALA A 54 11.50 -7.48 -12.19
CA ALA A 54 12.63 -6.56 -12.17
C ALA A 54 12.32 -5.22 -12.88
N LEU A 55 11.58 -5.26 -14.00
CA LEU A 55 11.15 -4.05 -14.70
C LEU A 55 10.15 -3.22 -13.87
N ALA A 56 9.21 -3.88 -13.20
CA ALA A 56 8.23 -3.21 -12.34
C ALA A 56 8.91 -2.59 -11.10
N GLU A 57 9.83 -3.29 -10.46
CA GLU A 57 10.61 -2.77 -9.33
C GLU A 57 11.46 -1.56 -9.74
N SER A 58 12.15 -1.65 -10.91
CA SER A 58 12.88 -0.51 -11.46
C SER A 58 11.97 0.69 -11.71
N ALA A 59 10.78 0.45 -12.26
CA ALA A 59 9.80 1.51 -12.51
C ALA A 59 9.32 2.17 -11.21
N ARG A 60 9.07 1.41 -10.15
CA ARG A 60 8.70 1.97 -8.84
C ARG A 60 9.81 2.85 -8.28
N ALA A 61 11.05 2.35 -8.28
CA ALA A 61 12.21 3.11 -7.80
C ALA A 61 12.39 4.42 -8.59
N ASP A 62 12.26 4.38 -9.93
CA ASP A 62 12.32 5.56 -10.78
C ASP A 62 11.15 6.52 -10.53
N THR A 63 9.93 5.98 -10.27
CA THR A 63 8.75 6.79 -9.93
C THR A 63 8.95 7.53 -8.60
N ASP A 64 9.47 6.85 -7.59
CA ASP A 64 9.72 7.43 -6.27
C ASP A 64 10.87 8.44 -6.32
N GLY A 65 11.82 8.25 -7.24
CA GLY A 65 12.88 9.22 -7.53
C GLY A 65 12.47 10.36 -8.46
N GLY A 66 11.21 10.43 -8.92
CA GLY A 66 10.72 11.46 -9.84
C GLY A 66 11.17 11.27 -11.30
N ASN A 67 11.79 10.14 -11.64
CA ASN A 67 12.28 9.81 -12.98
C ASN A 67 11.16 9.21 -13.85
N PHE A 68 10.05 9.91 -14.00
CA PHE A 68 8.83 9.38 -14.63
C PHE A 68 9.03 8.83 -16.05
N ILE A 69 9.91 9.45 -16.85
CA ILE A 69 10.22 8.98 -18.22
C ILE A 69 10.85 7.58 -18.19
N LYS A 70 11.79 7.34 -17.26
CA LYS A 70 12.42 6.02 -17.12
C LYS A 70 11.44 5.00 -16.58
N ALA A 71 10.63 5.38 -15.59
CA ALA A 71 9.58 4.53 -15.04
C ALA A 71 8.59 4.10 -16.12
N ALA A 72 8.11 5.02 -16.94
CA ALA A 72 7.22 4.73 -18.08
C ALA A 72 7.87 3.73 -19.05
N ALA A 73 9.11 3.97 -19.46
CA ALA A 73 9.82 3.08 -20.37
C ALA A 73 9.99 1.66 -19.82
N ALA A 74 10.23 1.52 -18.50
CA ALA A 74 10.33 0.22 -17.85
C ALA A 74 8.98 -0.52 -17.84
N LEU A 75 7.88 0.16 -17.47
CA LEU A 75 6.53 -0.41 -17.50
C LEU A 75 6.06 -0.77 -18.92
N GLU A 76 6.36 0.06 -19.91
CA GLU A 76 6.07 -0.26 -21.31
C GLU A 76 6.83 -1.50 -21.80
N ARG A 77 8.08 -1.69 -21.37
CA ARG A 77 8.83 -2.92 -21.64
C ARG A 77 8.20 -4.13 -20.97
N ALA A 78 7.77 -4.01 -19.73
CA ALA A 78 7.06 -5.06 -19.00
C ALA A 78 5.74 -5.42 -19.70
N LEU A 79 4.97 -4.43 -20.14
CA LEU A 79 3.73 -4.60 -20.88
C LEU A 79 3.92 -5.19 -22.29
N ARG A 80 5.10 -5.06 -22.92
CA ARG A 80 5.40 -5.80 -24.16
C ARG A 80 5.57 -7.30 -23.91
N ILE A 81 6.04 -7.67 -22.72
CA ILE A 81 6.17 -9.10 -22.32
C ILE A 81 4.79 -9.64 -21.90
N GLU A 82 4.06 -8.89 -21.07
CA GLU A 82 2.75 -9.29 -20.54
C GLU A 82 1.67 -8.23 -20.79
N PRO A 83 1.14 -8.12 -22.03
CA PRO A 83 0.25 -7.02 -22.42
C PRO A 83 -1.12 -7.06 -21.73
N ARG A 84 -1.51 -8.22 -21.16
CA ARG A 84 -2.77 -8.41 -20.44
C ARG A 84 -2.59 -8.50 -18.93
N ASN A 85 -1.41 -8.17 -18.40
CA ASN A 85 -1.17 -8.16 -16.97
C ASN A 85 -1.85 -6.93 -16.33
N PRO A 86 -2.91 -7.13 -15.53
CA PRO A 86 -3.67 -6.02 -14.97
C PRO A 86 -2.85 -5.20 -13.96
N ARG A 87 -1.90 -5.84 -13.28
CA ARG A 87 -1.07 -5.15 -12.29
C ARG A 87 -0.10 -4.15 -12.94
N LEU A 88 0.45 -4.49 -14.10
CA LEU A 88 1.29 -3.56 -14.86
C LEU A 88 0.49 -2.34 -15.35
N TRP A 89 -0.76 -2.54 -15.77
CA TRP A 89 -1.65 -1.43 -16.11
C TRP A 89 -1.98 -0.56 -14.90
N HIS A 90 -2.14 -1.16 -13.73
CA HIS A 90 -2.33 -0.42 -12.47
C HIS A 90 -1.09 0.42 -12.11
N GLU A 91 0.12 -0.16 -12.18
CA GLU A 91 1.38 0.55 -11.96
C GLU A 91 1.54 1.73 -12.92
N LEU A 92 1.21 1.55 -14.19
CA LEU A 92 1.26 2.63 -15.18
C LEU A 92 0.22 3.72 -14.86
N ALA A 93 -0.97 3.34 -14.36
CA ALA A 93 -1.98 4.29 -13.91
C ALA A 93 -1.50 5.12 -12.71
N GLN A 94 -0.85 4.49 -11.72
CA GLN A 94 -0.26 5.18 -10.57
C GLN A 94 0.85 6.14 -11.01
N LEU A 95 1.70 5.73 -11.96
CA LEU A 95 2.72 6.59 -12.54
C LEU A 95 2.10 7.83 -13.17
N LYS A 96 1.08 7.66 -14.03
CA LYS A 96 0.39 8.77 -14.70
C LYS A 96 -0.30 9.71 -13.71
N PHE A 97 -0.83 9.17 -12.61
CA PHE A 97 -1.39 9.96 -11.53
C PHE A 97 -0.32 10.84 -10.85
N LYS A 98 0.86 10.27 -10.54
CA LYS A 98 1.99 11.00 -9.94
C LYS A 98 2.57 12.06 -10.91
N GLU A 99 2.51 11.82 -12.22
CA GLU A 99 2.84 12.82 -13.25
C GLU A 99 1.83 13.97 -13.32
N GLY A 100 0.64 13.83 -12.70
CA GLY A 100 -0.46 14.78 -12.85
C GLY A 100 -1.31 14.57 -14.11
N ASP A 101 -1.04 13.53 -14.90
CA ASP A 101 -1.85 13.16 -16.06
C ASP A 101 -3.04 12.30 -15.62
N TYR A 102 -4.00 12.96 -14.97
CA TYR A 102 -5.17 12.29 -14.39
C TYR A 102 -6.08 11.64 -15.43
N ALA A 103 -6.11 12.17 -16.65
CA ALA A 103 -6.89 11.59 -17.74
C ALA A 103 -6.30 10.24 -18.18
N GLN A 104 -4.99 10.16 -18.36
CA GLN A 104 -4.31 8.91 -18.67
C GLN A 104 -4.37 7.95 -17.48
N ALA A 105 -4.19 8.41 -16.24
CA ALA A 105 -4.33 7.58 -15.05
C ALA A 105 -5.68 6.87 -15.00
N THR A 106 -6.78 7.60 -15.24
CA THR A 106 -8.14 7.03 -15.34
C THR A 106 -8.23 5.95 -16.42
N SER A 107 -7.67 6.22 -17.60
CA SER A 107 -7.71 5.29 -18.74
C SER A 107 -6.93 4.01 -18.47
N MET A 108 -5.71 4.12 -17.88
CA MET A 108 -4.87 2.96 -17.56
C MET A 108 -5.49 2.12 -16.44
N ALA A 109 -6.06 2.75 -15.39
CA ALA A 109 -6.77 2.05 -14.32
C ALA A 109 -8.02 1.31 -14.82
N ALA A 110 -8.78 1.92 -15.75
CA ALA A 110 -9.90 1.25 -16.40
C ALA A 110 -9.44 0.04 -17.24
N ARG A 111 -8.29 0.16 -17.91
CA ARG A 111 -7.69 -0.95 -18.65
C ARG A 111 -7.23 -2.08 -17.74
N SER A 112 -6.64 -1.75 -16.58
CA SER A 112 -6.36 -2.73 -15.52
C SER A 112 -7.61 -3.49 -15.13
N ASN A 113 -8.74 -2.81 -14.88
CA ASN A 113 -10.01 -3.44 -14.54
C ASN A 113 -10.53 -4.43 -15.61
N THR A 114 -10.22 -4.19 -16.89
CA THR A 114 -10.62 -5.10 -17.98
C THR A 114 -9.96 -6.48 -17.85
N TRP A 115 -8.72 -6.52 -17.33
CA TRP A 115 -7.94 -7.76 -17.21
C TRP A 115 -7.89 -8.31 -15.78
N ALA A 116 -8.38 -7.56 -14.77
CA ALA A 116 -8.30 -7.95 -13.36
C ALA A 116 -9.19 -9.15 -12.99
N GLY A 117 -10.10 -9.59 -13.86
CA GLY A 117 -10.93 -10.75 -13.60
C GLY A 117 -11.68 -10.65 -12.26
N THR A 118 -11.48 -11.64 -11.39
CA THR A 118 -12.08 -11.73 -10.06
C THR A 118 -11.25 -11.10 -8.93
N ASP A 119 -10.11 -10.50 -9.24
CA ASP A 119 -9.26 -9.82 -8.24
C ASP A 119 -9.96 -8.55 -7.74
N LYS A 120 -10.75 -8.72 -6.66
CA LYS A 120 -11.51 -7.64 -6.04
C LYS A 120 -10.61 -6.54 -5.47
N MET A 121 -9.43 -6.90 -4.94
CA MET A 121 -8.51 -5.95 -4.33
C MET A 121 -7.92 -5.02 -5.37
N LEU A 122 -7.43 -5.57 -6.48
CA LEU A 122 -6.92 -4.78 -7.59
C LEU A 122 -8.00 -3.90 -8.21
N ARG A 123 -9.20 -4.44 -8.39
CA ARG A 123 -10.33 -3.67 -8.92
C ARG A 123 -10.74 -2.53 -7.99
N ALA A 124 -10.72 -2.76 -6.69
CA ALA A 124 -11.01 -1.71 -5.70
C ALA A 124 -9.93 -0.61 -5.73
N ALA A 125 -8.63 -0.98 -5.78
CA ALA A 125 -7.54 -0.04 -5.92
C ALA A 125 -7.67 0.79 -7.21
N ASN A 126 -7.96 0.15 -8.33
CA ASN A 126 -8.21 0.86 -9.60
C ASN A 126 -9.37 1.85 -9.50
N TRP A 127 -10.49 1.46 -8.87
CA TRP A 127 -11.63 2.36 -8.72
C TRP A 127 -11.33 3.53 -7.80
N ARG A 128 -10.53 3.34 -6.74
CA ARG A 128 -10.05 4.44 -5.90
C ARG A 128 -9.18 5.41 -6.68
N LEU A 129 -8.20 4.89 -7.43
CA LEU A 129 -7.34 5.72 -8.27
C LEU A 129 -8.14 6.51 -9.32
N ILE A 130 -9.16 5.90 -9.95
CA ILE A 130 -10.09 6.59 -10.85
C ILE A 130 -10.84 7.71 -10.13
N GLY A 131 -11.31 7.45 -8.90
CA GLY A 131 -12.00 8.45 -8.08
C GLY A 131 -11.11 9.65 -7.78
N GLU A 132 -9.89 9.40 -7.32
CA GLU A 132 -8.92 10.46 -7.03
C GLU A 132 -8.54 11.26 -8.26
N ALA A 133 -8.29 10.58 -9.39
CA ALA A 133 -7.98 11.24 -10.66
C ALA A 133 -9.14 12.13 -11.15
N ARG A 134 -10.38 11.65 -11.07
CA ARG A 134 -11.57 12.44 -11.44
C ARG A 134 -11.76 13.64 -10.53
N ARG A 135 -11.56 13.48 -9.23
CA ARG A 135 -11.60 14.60 -8.28
C ARG A 135 -10.55 15.67 -8.63
N SER A 136 -9.34 15.25 -8.97
CA SER A 136 -8.28 16.17 -9.41
C SER A 136 -8.62 16.89 -10.72
N LEU A 137 -9.49 16.31 -11.55
CA LEU A 137 -10.04 16.93 -12.77
C LEU A 137 -11.29 17.79 -12.52
N GLY A 138 -11.80 17.86 -11.27
CA GLY A 138 -13.02 18.60 -10.90
C GLY A 138 -14.33 17.83 -11.17
N ASP A 139 -14.25 16.54 -11.55
CA ASP A 139 -15.43 15.67 -11.71
C ASP A 139 -15.81 15.00 -10.38
N GLU A 140 -16.39 15.78 -9.46
CA GLU A 140 -16.80 15.29 -8.13
C GLU A 140 -17.85 14.17 -8.24
N THR A 141 -18.82 14.29 -9.15
CA THR A 141 -19.87 13.27 -9.33
C THR A 141 -19.26 11.95 -9.79
N GLY A 142 -18.39 11.99 -10.77
CA GLY A 142 -17.69 10.80 -11.25
C GLY A 142 -16.71 10.23 -10.23
N ALA A 143 -16.11 11.07 -9.38
CA ALA A 143 -15.26 10.63 -8.29
C ALA A 143 -16.05 9.83 -7.24
N HIS A 144 -17.18 10.35 -6.76
CA HIS A 144 -18.06 9.64 -5.82
C HIS A 144 -18.51 8.29 -6.38
N ALA A 145 -18.99 8.26 -7.63
CA ALA A 145 -19.40 7.02 -8.27
C ALA A 145 -18.27 5.98 -8.38
N ALA A 146 -17.02 6.43 -8.51
CA ALA A 146 -15.87 5.53 -8.53
C ALA A 146 -15.53 5.00 -7.12
N PHE A 147 -15.58 5.83 -6.08
CA PHE A 147 -15.38 5.41 -4.70
C PHE A 147 -16.44 4.41 -4.24
N ASP A 148 -17.73 4.64 -4.57
CA ASP A 148 -18.81 3.69 -4.28
C ASP A 148 -18.55 2.31 -4.89
N LYS A 149 -18.00 2.26 -6.11
CA LYS A 149 -17.62 0.99 -6.75
C LYS A 149 -16.44 0.31 -6.04
N ALA A 150 -15.47 1.08 -5.55
CA ALA A 150 -14.36 0.53 -4.78
C ALA A 150 -14.85 -0.09 -3.48
N ASP A 151 -15.70 0.61 -2.75
CA ASP A 151 -16.27 0.16 -1.47
C ASP A 151 -17.16 -1.07 -1.62
N ALA A 152 -17.94 -1.15 -2.70
CA ALA A 152 -18.75 -2.33 -3.00
C ALA A 152 -17.92 -3.60 -3.24
N LEU A 153 -16.66 -3.48 -3.64
CA LEU A 153 -15.76 -4.61 -3.86
C LEU A 153 -15.06 -5.11 -2.59
N THR A 154 -15.00 -4.27 -1.55
CA THR A 154 -14.28 -4.55 -0.29
C THR A 154 -15.19 -4.89 0.89
N ARG A 155 -16.50 -4.88 0.70
CA ARG A 155 -17.53 -5.32 1.68
C ARG A 155 -17.69 -6.83 1.80
#